data_7d2f230f892cea95adfce66d883423e4
#
_entry.id   7d2f230f892cea95adfce66d883423e4
#
_cell.length_a   1.000
_cell.length_b   1.000
_cell.length_c   1.000
_cell.angle_alpha   90.00
_cell.angle_beta   90.00
_cell.angle_gamma   90.00
#
_symmetry.space_group_name_H-M   'P 1'
#
loop_
_entity.id
_entity.type
_entity.pdbx_description
1 polymer ?
#
loop_
_entity_poly.entity_id
_entity_poly.type
_entity_poly.pdbx_seq_one_letter_code
_entity_poly.pdbx_strand_id
1 'polypeptide(L)'
;MAAKHLASSTLVLYDVSSSYFEGKTCPLARYGYNRDGKRGKLQIVFGLICDAEGCPSAIEVFEGNTADPTTLSNQIAKLKERFGIAKIIWVGARGIISSTTIQKHFHNNEERSFDWISALRATQIRSLVEQESIQLSLFDEHNIAEISSDDYPGERLIACRNPML
;
A
#
# COMPACT_ATOMS: atom_id res chain seq x y z
N MET A 1 16.65 -16.08 6.68
CA MET A 1 16.84 -15.35 5.42
C MET A 1 16.21 -13.95 5.47
N ALA A 2 14.97 -13.78 5.84
CA ALA A 2 14.27 -12.46 5.84
C ALA A 2 15.02 -11.35 6.62
N ALA A 3 15.56 -11.64 7.81
CA ALA A 3 16.32 -10.67 8.60
C ALA A 3 17.60 -10.14 7.95
N LYS A 4 18.10 -10.80 6.90
CA LYS A 4 19.30 -10.39 6.17
C LYS A 4 18.99 -9.33 5.10
N HIS A 5 17.74 -9.27 4.64
CA HIS A 5 17.28 -8.37 3.59
C HIS A 5 16.56 -7.13 4.13
N LEU A 6 16.07 -7.19 5.37
CA LEU A 6 15.40 -6.09 6.03
C LEU A 6 16.36 -5.46 7.05
N ALA A 7 17.23 -4.57 6.61
CA ALA A 7 18.16 -3.83 7.47
C ALA A 7 17.48 -2.64 8.18
N SER A 8 18.16 -2.02 9.12
CA SER A 8 17.64 -1.12 10.17
C SER A 8 16.93 0.20 9.74
N SER A 9 16.84 0.52 8.47
CA SER A 9 15.95 1.59 7.95
C SER A 9 15.52 1.17 6.56
N THR A 10 14.30 0.66 6.42
CA THR A 10 13.99 -0.12 5.23
C THR A 10 12.73 0.39 4.58
N LEU A 11 12.84 0.63 3.28
CA LEU A 11 11.71 0.73 2.38
C LEU A 11 11.10 -0.68 2.27
N VAL A 12 9.81 -0.80 2.59
CA VAL A 12 9.07 -2.04 2.53
C VAL A 12 7.97 -1.91 1.49
N LEU A 13 8.06 -2.71 0.45
CA LEU A 13 7.01 -2.82 -0.55
C LEU A 13 5.99 -3.86 -0.07
N TYR A 14 4.74 -3.48 0.00
CA TYR A 14 3.65 -4.38 0.38
C TYR A 14 2.52 -4.37 -0.62
N ASP A 15 2.19 -5.53 -1.14
CA ASP A 15 1.05 -5.71 -2.02
C ASP A 15 0.21 -6.91 -1.63
N VAL A 16 -1.08 -6.84 -1.96
CA VAL A 16 -2.08 -7.87 -1.68
C VAL A 16 -2.70 -8.33 -2.99
N SER A 17 -2.71 -9.62 -3.17
CA SER A 17 -3.32 -10.24 -4.33
C SER A 17 -4.24 -11.39 -3.91
N SER A 18 -4.97 -11.95 -4.84
CA SER A 18 -5.80 -13.13 -4.62
C SER A 18 -5.61 -14.13 -5.74
N SER A 19 -5.80 -15.40 -5.42
CA SER A 19 -5.88 -16.47 -6.41
C SER A 19 -7.14 -17.27 -6.19
N TYR A 20 -7.84 -17.62 -7.28
CA TYR A 20 -8.98 -18.53 -7.17
C TYR A 20 -8.51 -19.93 -6.75
N PHE A 21 -9.41 -20.65 -6.10
CA PHE A 21 -9.14 -21.99 -5.57
C PHE A 21 -10.13 -23.00 -6.14
N GLU A 22 -9.63 -24.03 -6.77
CA GLU A 22 -10.41 -25.16 -7.27
C GLU A 22 -10.23 -26.36 -6.35
N GLY A 23 -11.02 -26.42 -5.31
CA GLY A 23 -10.98 -27.48 -4.33
C GLY A 23 -11.99 -27.24 -3.22
N LYS A 24 -12.16 -28.24 -2.34
CA LYS A 24 -13.16 -28.20 -1.27
C LYS A 24 -12.55 -28.24 0.14
N THR A 25 -11.25 -28.41 0.26
CA THR A 25 -10.61 -28.74 1.55
C THR A 25 -9.75 -27.61 2.12
N CYS A 26 -9.56 -26.50 1.43
CA CYS A 26 -8.77 -25.38 1.93
C CYS A 26 -9.59 -24.58 2.97
N PRO A 27 -9.16 -24.52 4.25
CA PRO A 27 -9.89 -23.83 5.30
C PRO A 27 -9.91 -22.31 5.13
N LEU A 28 -8.98 -21.74 4.33
CA LEU A 28 -8.90 -20.31 4.04
C LEU A 28 -9.69 -19.90 2.79
N ALA A 29 -10.16 -20.85 1.98
CA ALA A 29 -10.89 -20.55 0.77
C ALA A 29 -12.27 -19.98 1.10
N ARG A 30 -12.56 -18.78 0.59
CA ARG A 30 -13.85 -18.07 0.77
C ARG A 30 -14.23 -17.37 -0.53
N TYR A 31 -15.52 -17.06 -0.68
CA TYR A 31 -15.97 -16.12 -1.70
C TYR A 31 -15.59 -14.70 -1.29
N GLY A 32 -15.03 -13.93 -2.21
CA GLY A 32 -14.58 -12.58 -1.95
C GLY A 32 -14.45 -11.76 -3.24
N TYR A 33 -13.83 -10.57 -3.13
CA TYR A 33 -13.56 -9.74 -4.29
C TYR A 33 -12.53 -10.43 -5.20
N ASN A 34 -12.98 -10.76 -6.40
CA ASN A 34 -12.21 -11.55 -7.35
C ASN A 34 -11.38 -10.63 -8.26
N ARG A 35 -10.05 -10.65 -8.10
CA ARG A 35 -9.11 -9.90 -8.93
C ARG A 35 -8.80 -10.58 -10.27
N ASP A 36 -8.99 -11.89 -10.34
CA ASP A 36 -8.67 -12.72 -11.52
C ASP A 36 -9.82 -12.77 -12.53
N GLY A 37 -10.93 -12.06 -12.30
CA GLY A 37 -12.11 -12.10 -13.14
C GLY A 37 -12.91 -13.43 -13.08
N LYS A 38 -12.53 -14.37 -12.21
CA LYS A 38 -13.16 -15.69 -12.04
C LYS A 38 -14.33 -15.63 -11.06
N ARG A 39 -15.43 -15.00 -11.46
CA ARG A 39 -16.63 -14.86 -10.63
C ARG A 39 -17.18 -16.20 -10.16
N GLY A 40 -17.71 -16.25 -8.93
CA GLY A 40 -18.33 -17.43 -8.35
C GLY A 40 -17.37 -18.56 -7.98
N LYS A 41 -16.06 -18.28 -7.91
CA LYS A 41 -15.06 -19.22 -7.41
C LYS A 41 -14.63 -18.83 -6.00
N LEU A 42 -14.29 -19.84 -5.19
CA LEU A 42 -13.55 -19.62 -3.95
C LEU A 42 -12.19 -19.05 -4.28
N GLN A 43 -11.63 -18.27 -3.36
CA GLN A 43 -10.30 -17.70 -3.49
C GLN A 43 -9.58 -17.70 -2.14
N ILE A 44 -8.29 -17.51 -2.19
CA ILE A 44 -7.43 -17.13 -1.06
C ILE A 44 -6.85 -15.76 -1.33
N VAL A 45 -6.57 -15.00 -0.28
CA VAL A 45 -5.87 -13.72 -0.36
C VAL A 45 -4.46 -13.92 0.18
N PHE A 46 -3.47 -13.30 -0.43
CA PHE A 46 -2.11 -13.32 0.07
C PHE A 46 -1.46 -11.95 -0.01
N GLY A 47 -0.69 -11.62 1.02
CA GLY A 47 0.12 -10.41 1.09
C GLY A 47 1.60 -10.74 0.96
N LEU A 48 2.30 -9.99 0.14
CA LEU A 48 3.72 -10.13 -0.11
C LEU A 48 4.47 -8.91 0.42
N ILE A 49 5.47 -9.14 1.25
CA ILE A 49 6.41 -8.12 1.71
C ILE A 49 7.71 -8.32 0.92
N CYS A 50 8.17 -7.25 0.27
CA CYS A 50 9.46 -7.19 -0.39
C CYS A 50 10.34 -6.10 0.22
N ASP A 51 11.65 -6.26 0.08
CA ASP A 51 12.63 -5.21 0.39
C ASP A 51 12.67 -4.12 -0.70
N ALA A 52 13.58 -3.16 -0.55
CA ALA A 52 13.75 -2.05 -1.48
C ALA A 52 14.17 -2.50 -2.89
N GLU A 53 14.83 -3.63 -3.01
CA GLU A 53 15.27 -4.23 -4.26
C GLU A 53 14.16 -5.07 -4.92
N GLY A 54 12.99 -5.18 -4.28
CA GLY A 54 11.87 -5.98 -4.75
C GLY A 54 12.00 -7.47 -4.41
N CYS A 55 12.97 -7.87 -3.58
CA CYS A 55 13.14 -9.26 -3.18
C CYS A 55 12.09 -9.66 -2.15
N PRO A 56 11.35 -10.78 -2.35
CA PRO A 56 10.37 -11.26 -1.40
C PRO A 56 11.00 -11.65 -0.06
N SER A 57 10.56 -11.01 1.01
CA SER A 57 11.05 -11.24 2.36
C SER A 57 10.06 -12.00 3.25
N ALA A 58 8.76 -11.80 3.03
CA ALA A 58 7.71 -12.53 3.72
C ALA A 58 6.43 -12.64 2.89
N ILE A 59 5.70 -13.72 3.10
CA ILE A 59 4.37 -13.94 2.56
C ILE A 59 3.41 -14.32 3.68
N GLU A 60 2.18 -13.87 3.59
CA GLU A 60 1.08 -14.32 4.46
C GLU A 60 -0.16 -14.62 3.64
N VAL A 61 -0.85 -15.69 4.03
CA VAL A 61 -2.08 -16.12 3.38
C VAL A 61 -3.25 -15.85 4.32
N PHE A 62 -4.30 -15.23 3.78
CA PHE A 62 -5.51 -14.83 4.49
C PHE A 62 -6.73 -15.55 3.91
N GLU A 63 -7.83 -15.51 4.64
CA GLU A 63 -9.11 -15.94 4.12
C GLU A 63 -9.50 -15.15 2.87
N GLY A 64 -10.15 -15.82 1.92
CA GLY A 64 -10.46 -15.26 0.60
C GLY A 64 -11.37 -14.03 0.60
N ASN A 65 -12.06 -13.75 1.71
CA ASN A 65 -12.91 -12.57 1.91
C ASN A 65 -12.21 -11.44 2.70
N THR A 66 -10.93 -11.57 2.99
CA THR A 66 -10.17 -10.56 3.73
C THR A 66 -10.02 -9.29 2.89
N ALA A 67 -10.36 -8.14 3.49
CA ALA A 67 -10.18 -6.84 2.84
C ALA A 67 -8.72 -6.35 2.95
N ASP A 68 -8.20 -5.74 1.88
CA ASP A 68 -6.79 -5.31 1.79
C ASP A 68 -6.32 -4.44 2.98
N PRO A 69 -7.07 -3.42 3.43
CA PRO A 69 -6.62 -2.58 4.53
C PRO A 69 -6.43 -3.33 5.86
N THR A 70 -7.18 -4.42 6.07
CA THR A 70 -7.08 -5.20 7.33
C THR A 70 -5.83 -6.05 7.41
N THR A 71 -5.23 -6.36 6.26
CA THR A 71 -4.00 -7.17 6.21
C THR A 71 -2.78 -6.41 6.73
N LEU A 72 -2.73 -5.09 6.54
CA LEU A 72 -1.56 -4.27 6.86
C LEU A 72 -1.22 -4.24 8.35
N SER A 73 -2.24 -4.16 9.22
CA SER A 73 -2.04 -4.11 10.68
C SER A 73 -1.19 -5.27 11.21
N ASN A 74 -1.51 -6.47 10.74
CA ASN A 74 -0.79 -7.69 11.15
C ASN A 74 0.66 -7.69 10.61
N GLN A 75 0.88 -7.10 9.43
CA GLN A 75 2.22 -7.02 8.85
C GLN A 75 3.09 -6.01 9.60
N ILE A 76 2.53 -4.88 10.02
CA ILE A 76 3.23 -3.89 10.85
C ILE A 76 3.69 -4.52 12.15
N ALA A 77 2.79 -5.21 12.88
CA ALA A 77 3.12 -5.91 14.11
C ALA A 77 4.22 -6.95 13.88
N LYS A 78 4.09 -7.78 12.86
CA LYS A 78 5.07 -8.80 12.48
C LYS A 78 6.47 -8.22 12.23
N LEU A 79 6.57 -7.11 11.51
CA LEU A 79 7.87 -6.47 11.21
C LEU A 79 8.52 -5.92 12.47
N LYS A 80 7.75 -5.29 13.36
CA LYS A 80 8.26 -4.82 14.67
C LYS A 80 8.76 -5.97 15.52
N GLU A 81 7.89 -6.96 15.77
CA GLU A 81 8.13 -8.02 16.74
C GLU A 81 9.16 -9.06 16.25
N ARG A 82 9.02 -9.47 15.00
CA ARG A 82 9.82 -10.57 14.46
C ARG A 82 11.16 -10.15 13.87
N PHE A 83 11.21 -8.94 13.27
CA PHE A 83 12.41 -8.48 12.60
C PHE A 83 13.12 -7.33 13.31
N GLY A 84 12.52 -6.78 14.40
CA GLY A 84 13.13 -5.73 15.20
C GLY A 84 13.39 -4.43 14.43
N ILE A 85 12.60 -4.14 13.39
CA ILE A 85 12.82 -2.98 12.53
C ILE A 85 12.16 -1.77 13.18
N ALA A 86 13.00 -0.78 13.52
CA ALA A 86 12.55 0.40 14.25
C ALA A 86 11.96 1.48 13.33
N LYS A 87 12.43 1.60 12.09
CA LYS A 87 11.99 2.64 11.14
C LYS A 87 11.68 2.04 9.78
N ILE A 88 10.45 2.24 9.30
CA ILE A 88 9.96 1.65 8.06
C ILE A 88 9.28 2.73 7.22
N ILE A 89 9.56 2.74 5.92
CA ILE A 89 8.79 3.46 4.92
C ILE A 89 7.96 2.42 4.16
N TRP A 90 6.66 2.43 4.40
CA TRP A 90 5.74 1.54 3.71
C TRP A 90 5.39 2.06 2.33
N VAL A 91 5.54 1.24 1.31
CA VAL A 91 5.07 1.53 -0.04
C VAL A 91 3.96 0.56 -0.38
N GLY A 92 2.78 1.09 -0.67
CA GLY A 92 1.62 0.26 -0.96
C GLY A 92 0.60 0.93 -1.84
N ALA A 93 -0.22 0.11 -2.50
CA ALA A 93 -1.30 0.60 -3.33
C ALA A 93 -2.34 1.39 -2.52
N ARG A 94 -3.02 2.34 -3.17
CA ARG A 94 -4.10 3.17 -2.61
C ARG A 94 -5.26 2.39 -1.96
N GLY A 95 -5.41 1.11 -2.27
CA GLY A 95 -6.40 0.22 -1.65
C GLY A 95 -5.97 -0.25 -0.26
N ILE A 96 -4.68 -0.36 -0.03
CA ILE A 96 -4.06 -0.84 1.22
C ILE A 96 -3.80 0.33 2.16
N ILE A 97 -3.14 1.38 1.68
CA ILE A 97 -2.84 2.61 2.44
C ILE A 97 -3.96 3.62 2.18
N SER A 98 -5.06 3.45 2.89
CA SER A 98 -6.21 4.36 2.88
C SER A 98 -6.06 5.45 3.94
N SER A 99 -6.84 6.54 3.84
CA SER A 99 -6.86 7.62 4.86
C SER A 99 -7.11 7.07 6.27
N THR A 100 -8.01 6.10 6.42
CA THR A 100 -8.28 5.42 7.70
C THR A 100 -7.05 4.67 8.20
N THR A 101 -6.33 3.99 7.30
CA THR A 101 -5.10 3.26 7.63
C THR A 101 -4.00 4.21 8.06
N ILE A 102 -3.87 5.34 7.37
CA ILE A 102 -2.91 6.40 7.68
C ILE A 102 -3.16 6.94 9.09
N GLN A 103 -4.38 7.37 9.38
CA GLN A 103 -4.73 7.89 10.69
C GLN A 103 -4.48 6.87 11.80
N LYS A 104 -4.86 5.63 11.60
CA LYS A 104 -4.77 4.58 12.61
C LYS A 104 -3.35 4.12 12.91
N HIS A 105 -2.50 4.01 11.89
CA HIS A 105 -1.20 3.35 12.02
C HIS A 105 0.00 4.26 11.84
N PHE A 106 -0.15 5.38 11.16
CA PHE A 106 0.95 6.27 10.83
C PHE A 106 0.92 7.60 11.60
N HIS A 107 -0.25 8.26 11.71
CA HIS A 107 -0.36 9.53 12.44
C HIS A 107 -0.31 9.39 13.97
N ASN A 108 -0.89 8.32 14.53
CA ASN A 108 -0.94 8.10 15.98
C ASN A 108 0.33 7.44 16.56
N ASN A 109 1.43 7.42 15.79
CA ASN A 109 2.67 6.81 16.24
C ASN A 109 3.59 7.88 16.84
N GLU A 110 3.59 8.01 18.17
CA GLU A 110 4.39 8.99 18.92
C GLU A 110 5.90 8.90 18.61
N GLU A 111 6.37 7.74 18.22
CA GLU A 111 7.79 7.50 17.88
C GLU A 111 8.15 7.87 16.44
N ARG A 112 7.20 8.27 15.58
CA ARG A 112 7.43 8.52 14.13
C ARG A 112 8.25 7.42 13.44
N SER A 113 8.01 6.18 13.85
CA SER A 113 8.77 5.03 13.35
C SER A 113 8.28 4.53 11.99
N PHE A 114 7.17 5.07 11.49
CA PHE A 114 6.58 4.67 10.21
C PHE A 114 6.23 5.87 9.34
N ASP A 115 6.74 5.85 8.13
CA ASP A 115 6.32 6.71 7.04
C ASP A 115 5.64 5.87 5.96
N TRP A 116 5.01 6.50 4.98
CA TRP A 116 4.37 5.79 3.88
C TRP A 116 4.48 6.52 2.55
N ILE A 117 4.40 5.74 1.47
CA ILE A 117 4.23 6.22 0.11
C ILE A 117 3.03 5.47 -0.49
N SER A 118 2.07 6.21 -0.99
CA SER A 118 0.89 5.64 -1.66
C SER A 118 0.45 6.53 -2.80
N ALA A 119 -0.49 6.05 -3.61
CA ALA A 119 -1.08 6.84 -4.69
C ALA A 119 -2.49 7.31 -4.30
N LEU A 120 -2.90 8.48 -4.79
CA LEU A 120 -4.26 8.96 -4.69
C LEU A 120 -5.19 8.21 -5.66
N ARG A 121 -6.46 8.13 -5.30
CA ARG A 121 -7.51 7.61 -6.21
C ARG A 121 -7.83 8.64 -7.28
N ALA A 122 -8.30 8.18 -8.43
CA ALA A 122 -8.66 9.05 -9.55
C ALA A 122 -9.65 10.18 -9.17
N THR A 123 -10.58 9.92 -8.26
CA THR A 123 -11.52 10.93 -7.74
C THR A 123 -10.82 12.00 -6.92
N GLN A 124 -9.83 11.65 -6.11
CA GLN A 124 -9.03 12.59 -5.32
C GLN A 124 -8.13 13.43 -6.23
N ILE A 125 -7.51 12.80 -7.24
CA ILE A 125 -6.70 13.54 -8.24
C ILE A 125 -7.58 14.54 -8.99
N ARG A 126 -8.82 14.16 -9.36
CA ARG A 126 -9.75 15.07 -10.03
C ARG A 126 -10.11 16.27 -9.13
N SER A 127 -10.36 16.05 -7.84
CA SER A 127 -10.60 17.13 -6.90
C SER A 127 -9.45 18.13 -6.84
N LEU A 128 -8.20 17.65 -6.81
CA LEU A 128 -7.00 18.50 -6.82
C LEU A 128 -6.87 19.32 -8.11
N VAL A 129 -7.30 18.77 -9.24
CA VAL A 129 -7.34 19.51 -10.52
C VAL A 129 -8.45 20.55 -10.50
N GLU A 130 -9.63 20.23 -10.01
CA GLU A 130 -10.78 21.17 -9.90
C GLU A 130 -10.49 22.31 -8.92
N GLN A 131 -9.68 22.07 -7.89
CA GLN A 131 -9.19 23.07 -6.93
C GLN A 131 -7.96 23.84 -7.42
N GLU A 132 -7.53 23.64 -8.66
CA GLU A 132 -6.35 24.25 -9.26
C GLU A 132 -5.01 23.94 -8.54
N SER A 133 -5.01 22.97 -7.62
CA SER A 133 -3.77 22.50 -6.97
C SER A 133 -2.85 21.75 -7.94
N ILE A 134 -3.41 21.19 -9.02
CA ILE A 134 -2.66 20.58 -10.13
C ILE A 134 -2.99 21.34 -11.40
N GLN A 135 -1.97 22.00 -11.97
CA GLN A 135 -2.07 22.74 -13.23
C GLN A 135 -1.01 22.23 -14.20
N LEU A 136 -1.29 22.34 -15.52
CA LEU A 136 -0.35 21.86 -16.54
C LEU A 136 0.99 22.60 -16.52
N SER A 137 0.99 23.89 -16.16
CA SER A 137 2.20 24.72 -16.02
C SER A 137 3.21 24.20 -15.00
N LEU A 138 2.77 23.41 -14.02
CA LEU A 138 3.67 22.75 -13.08
C LEU A 138 4.66 21.77 -13.74
N PHE A 139 4.35 21.35 -14.97
CA PHE A 139 5.11 20.33 -15.69
C PHE A 139 5.86 20.89 -16.91
N ASP A 140 6.02 22.21 -17.01
CA ASP A 140 6.70 22.84 -18.16
C ASP A 140 8.18 22.47 -18.23
N GLU A 141 8.85 22.36 -17.09
CA GLU A 141 10.27 22.01 -17.04
C GLU A 141 10.51 20.52 -16.72
N HIS A 142 9.70 19.94 -15.83
CA HIS A 142 9.87 18.56 -15.35
C HIS A 142 8.53 17.83 -15.29
N ASN A 143 8.55 16.53 -15.51
CA ASN A 143 7.35 15.68 -15.40
C ASN A 143 6.98 15.32 -13.96
N ILE A 144 7.54 16.04 -12.99
CA ILE A 144 7.30 15.83 -11.56
C ILE A 144 7.26 17.19 -10.86
N ALA A 145 6.29 17.38 -9.98
CA ALA A 145 6.15 18.60 -9.19
C ALA A 145 5.67 18.26 -7.77
N GLU A 146 6.18 18.99 -6.78
CA GLU A 146 5.62 18.96 -5.43
C GLU A 146 4.49 19.98 -5.35
N ILE A 147 3.35 19.56 -4.78
CA ILE A 147 2.16 20.38 -4.63
C ILE A 147 1.71 20.37 -3.18
N SER A 148 0.90 21.37 -2.80
CA SER A 148 0.24 21.43 -1.51
C SER A 148 -1.27 21.51 -1.69
N SER A 149 -2.03 20.99 -0.73
CA SER A 149 -3.49 21.10 -0.70
C SER A 149 -3.98 21.05 0.74
N ASP A 150 -5.01 21.85 1.04
CA ASP A 150 -5.66 21.86 2.35
C ASP A 150 -6.40 20.55 2.66
N ASP A 151 -6.72 19.76 1.63
CA ASP A 151 -7.32 18.43 1.80
C ASP A 151 -6.33 17.41 2.41
N TYR A 152 -5.01 17.73 2.39
CA TYR A 152 -3.94 16.84 2.86
C TYR A 152 -2.97 17.59 3.76
N PRO A 153 -3.41 18.06 4.93
CA PRO A 153 -2.58 18.87 5.82
C PRO A 153 -1.42 18.05 6.39
N GLY A 154 -0.20 18.56 6.20
CA GLY A 154 1.02 17.91 6.66
C GLY A 154 1.52 16.75 5.80
N GLU A 155 0.82 16.44 4.72
CA GLU A 155 1.22 15.44 3.74
C GLU A 155 2.08 16.05 2.63
N ARG A 156 3.04 15.29 2.16
CA ARG A 156 3.85 15.65 1.01
C ARG A 156 3.25 15.06 -0.25
N LEU A 157 2.71 15.88 -1.13
CA LEU A 157 2.08 15.45 -2.38
C LEU A 157 3.03 15.64 -3.56
N ILE A 158 3.24 14.58 -4.33
CA ILE A 158 4.05 14.60 -5.53
C ILE A 158 3.16 14.28 -6.73
N ALA A 159 2.99 15.27 -7.60
CA ALA A 159 2.30 15.10 -8.87
C ALA A 159 3.29 14.64 -9.95
N CYS A 160 2.92 13.59 -10.70
CA CYS A 160 3.71 13.05 -11.80
C CYS A 160 2.89 13.11 -13.08
N ARG A 161 3.45 13.68 -14.14
CA ARG A 161 2.87 13.65 -15.47
C ARG A 161 3.50 12.53 -16.29
N ASN A 162 2.66 11.70 -16.89
CA ASN A 162 3.14 10.74 -17.89
C ASN A 162 3.02 11.36 -19.28
N PRO A 163 4.13 11.72 -19.94
CA PRO A 163 4.09 12.34 -21.27
C PRO A 163 3.64 11.39 -22.38
N MET A 164 3.52 10.09 -22.10
CA MET A 164 3.11 9.06 -23.05
C MET A 164 1.59 8.78 -23.00
N LEU A 165 0.86 9.41 -22.10
CA LEU A 165 -0.60 9.37 -21.97
C LEU A 165 -1.19 10.74 -22.27
#